data_aec9d31c22889ba7fb9b08af9471e9d7
#
_entry.id   aec9d31c22889ba7fb9b08af9471e9d7
#
_cell.length_a   1.000
_cell.length_b   1.000
_cell.length_c   1.000
_cell.angle_alpha   90.00
_cell.angle_beta   90.00
_cell.angle_gamma   90.00
#
_symmetry.space_group_name_H-M   'P 1'
#
loop_
_entity.id
_entity.type
_entity.pdbx_description
1 polymer ?
#
loop_
_entity_poly.entity_id
_entity_poly.type
_entity_poly.pdbx_seq_one_letter_code
_entity_poly.pdbx_strand_id
1 'polypeptide(L)'
;MPSQDEILKAKILVVDDSPDNVDLMLEILRDAGYSNVTATMRPAQVCPLHLEHCYDLILLDLQMPELNGFEVMKGLKEIEHGGYLPVLALTAQPSFKIAALEAGARDFISKPFDLMEVHKRIHNMLEVRLLYKELAQYSKQQQELALHDPLTGLPNRRLLEDRIEHTLQHAARNRGKFAVLYLDLDGFKAINDRYGHGYGDEILKMVAARLVGASRKEDTVARIGGDEFVIVLGNLAGKGDAREPAAKLIEVISDPYFINDLTLRLSTSIGISIYPDDATCVEALLSSADTALYEAKRAGKNRYCCTPHEVIASQTSKQKSGLASIL
;
A
#
# COMPACT_ATOMS: atom_id res chain seq x y z
N MET A 1 11.72 16.38 15.16
CA MET A 1 13.07 16.74 14.69
C MET A 1 13.95 15.51 14.81
N PRO A 2 14.71 15.16 13.78
CA PRO A 2 15.63 14.04 13.84
C PRO A 2 16.63 14.24 14.99
N SER A 3 16.94 13.17 15.68
CA SER A 3 17.94 13.18 16.75
C SER A 3 19.34 13.31 16.16
N GLN A 4 20.28 13.80 16.95
CA GLN A 4 21.69 13.89 16.50
C GLN A 4 22.25 12.50 16.13
N ASP A 5 21.81 11.45 16.82
CA ASP A 5 22.22 10.07 16.53
C ASP A 5 21.70 9.59 15.16
N GLU A 6 20.49 9.97 14.77
CA GLU A 6 19.93 9.66 13.44
C GLU A 6 20.68 10.39 12.33
N ILE A 7 21.06 11.66 12.55
CA ILE A 7 21.85 12.44 11.58
C ILE A 7 23.24 11.80 11.38
N LEU A 8 23.90 11.36 12.46
CA LEU A 8 25.21 10.71 12.39
C LEU A 8 25.19 9.31 11.75
N LYS A 9 24.03 8.66 11.73
CA LYS A 9 23.79 7.36 11.06
C LYS A 9 23.31 7.48 9.62
N ALA A 10 23.09 8.69 9.12
CA ALA A 10 22.68 8.92 7.74
C ALA A 10 23.69 8.38 6.74
N LYS A 11 23.20 7.88 5.60
CA LYS A 11 24.04 7.30 4.56
C LYS A 11 24.58 8.39 3.64
N ILE A 12 25.89 8.55 3.59
CA ILE A 12 26.59 9.56 2.79
C ILE A 12 27.39 8.87 1.70
N LEU A 13 27.30 9.37 0.46
CA LEU A 13 28.15 8.97 -0.65
C LEU A 13 29.12 10.11 -0.99
N VAL A 14 30.41 9.83 -0.98
CA VAL A 14 31.46 10.74 -1.44
C VAL A 14 31.88 10.35 -2.85
N VAL A 15 31.93 11.33 -3.75
CA VAL A 15 32.24 11.12 -5.16
C VAL A 15 33.31 12.14 -5.58
N ASP A 16 34.53 11.70 -5.80
CA ASP A 16 35.64 12.53 -6.27
C ASP A 16 36.63 11.60 -6.98
N ASP A 17 37.21 12.00 -8.10
CA ASP A 17 38.16 11.20 -8.88
C ASP A 17 39.57 11.17 -8.27
N SER A 18 39.88 12.09 -7.35
CA SER A 18 41.15 12.17 -6.64
C SER A 18 41.10 11.35 -5.34
N PRO A 19 41.97 10.34 -5.17
CA PRO A 19 42.02 9.57 -3.94
C PRO A 19 42.34 10.45 -2.71
N ASP A 20 43.21 11.46 -2.87
CA ASP A 20 43.57 12.38 -1.78
C ASP A 20 42.36 13.19 -1.29
N ASN A 21 41.46 13.61 -2.20
CA ASN A 21 40.23 14.32 -1.84
C ASN A 21 39.21 13.38 -1.15
N VAL A 22 39.11 12.14 -1.62
CA VAL A 22 38.28 11.11 -1.02
C VAL A 22 38.72 10.82 0.41
N ASP A 23 40.04 10.57 0.61
CA ASP A 23 40.61 10.26 1.92
C ASP A 23 40.41 11.42 2.91
N LEU A 24 40.66 12.65 2.47
CA LEU A 24 40.42 13.85 3.27
C LEU A 24 38.94 13.97 3.69
N MET A 25 38.01 13.78 2.76
CA MET A 25 36.59 13.90 3.06
C MET A 25 36.13 12.79 4.00
N LEU A 26 36.63 11.55 3.83
CA LEU A 26 36.36 10.43 4.73
C LEU A 26 36.89 10.69 6.14
N GLU A 27 38.06 11.31 6.28
CA GLU A 27 38.62 11.72 7.58
C GLU A 27 37.70 12.79 8.24
N ILE A 28 37.35 13.85 7.51
CA ILE A 28 36.48 14.93 7.99
C ILE A 28 35.14 14.36 8.48
N LEU A 29 34.51 13.45 7.71
CA LEU A 29 33.23 12.86 8.07
C LEU A 29 33.34 11.92 9.28
N ARG A 30 34.42 11.15 9.38
CA ARG A 30 34.68 10.27 10.53
C ARG A 30 34.89 11.08 11.81
N ASP A 31 35.68 12.15 11.75
CA ASP A 31 35.93 13.03 12.89
C ASP A 31 34.65 13.73 13.36
N ALA A 32 33.73 14.01 12.42
CA ALA A 32 32.40 14.52 12.72
C ALA A 32 31.44 13.46 13.33
N GLY A 33 31.85 12.18 13.36
CA GLY A 33 31.05 11.09 13.92
C GLY A 33 30.10 10.40 12.96
N TYR A 34 30.14 10.70 11.64
CA TYR A 34 29.32 9.99 10.66
C TYR A 34 29.82 8.56 10.46
N SER A 35 28.93 7.58 10.62
CA SER A 35 29.29 6.16 10.64
C SER A 35 29.01 5.41 9.34
N ASN A 36 28.13 5.92 8.48
CA ASN A 36 27.69 5.27 7.24
C ASN A 36 28.14 6.06 6.01
N VAL A 37 29.44 6.06 5.76
CA VAL A 37 30.03 6.77 4.63
C VAL A 37 30.59 5.78 3.63
N THR A 38 30.20 5.92 2.36
CA THR A 38 30.73 5.18 1.21
C THR A 38 31.42 6.16 0.27
N ALA A 39 32.48 5.74 -0.42
CA ALA A 39 33.13 6.55 -1.42
C ALA A 39 33.24 5.83 -2.75
N THR A 40 33.23 6.59 -3.84
CA THR A 40 33.57 6.09 -5.18
C THR A 40 34.37 7.14 -5.96
N MET A 41 35.37 6.67 -6.70
CA MET A 41 36.12 7.49 -7.66
C MET A 41 35.58 7.38 -9.09
N ARG A 42 34.44 6.66 -9.27
CA ARG A 42 33.86 6.41 -10.59
C ARG A 42 32.50 7.05 -10.68
N PRO A 43 32.32 8.19 -11.34
CA PRO A 43 31.03 8.90 -11.41
C PRO A 43 29.91 8.07 -12.02
N ALA A 44 30.22 7.16 -12.95
CA ALA A 44 29.23 6.27 -13.56
C ALA A 44 28.57 5.30 -12.55
N GLN A 45 29.19 5.04 -11.39
CA GLN A 45 28.65 4.16 -10.36
C GLN A 45 27.65 4.86 -9.43
N VAL A 46 27.54 6.18 -9.45
CA VAL A 46 26.74 6.94 -8.48
C VAL A 46 25.26 6.57 -8.55
N CYS A 47 24.66 6.57 -9.73
CA CYS A 47 23.25 6.21 -9.89
C CYS A 47 22.97 4.75 -9.50
N PRO A 48 23.72 3.73 -9.97
CA PRO A 48 23.58 2.35 -9.49
C PRO A 48 23.72 2.21 -7.98
N LEU A 49 24.74 2.80 -7.38
CA LEU A 49 24.97 2.76 -5.93
C LEU A 49 23.81 3.43 -5.16
N HIS A 50 23.28 4.55 -5.67
CA HIS A 50 22.18 5.21 -5.02
C HIS A 50 20.89 4.38 -5.08
N LEU A 51 20.60 3.72 -6.20
CA LEU A 51 19.45 2.81 -6.33
C LEU A 51 19.55 1.61 -5.37
N GLU A 52 20.76 1.09 -5.14
CA GLU A 52 20.98 -0.06 -4.26
C GLU A 52 20.96 0.33 -2.76
N HIS A 53 21.61 1.45 -2.41
CA HIS A 53 21.86 1.78 -1.01
C HIS A 53 20.98 2.90 -0.45
N CYS A 54 20.29 3.68 -1.30
CA CYS A 54 19.40 4.79 -0.94
C CYS A 54 20.10 5.82 -0.03
N TYR A 55 21.15 6.49 -0.53
CA TYR A 55 21.89 7.50 0.22
C TYR A 55 21.04 8.71 0.62
N ASP A 56 21.39 9.30 1.76
CA ASP A 56 20.73 10.47 2.32
C ASP A 56 21.38 11.79 1.89
N LEU A 57 22.65 11.74 1.52
CA LEU A 57 23.42 12.87 1.00
C LEU A 57 24.47 12.37 0.03
N ILE A 58 24.69 13.11 -1.05
CA ILE A 58 25.78 12.87 -2.00
C ILE A 58 26.69 14.10 -2.00
N LEU A 59 27.97 13.89 -1.66
CA LEU A 59 29.02 14.87 -1.82
C LEU A 59 29.67 14.62 -3.18
N LEU A 60 29.53 15.55 -4.12
CA LEU A 60 29.86 15.32 -5.52
C LEU A 60 30.84 16.35 -6.04
N ASP A 61 32.03 15.91 -6.45
CA ASP A 61 32.90 16.77 -7.23
C ASP A 61 32.29 17.06 -8.61
N LEU A 62 32.40 18.32 -9.03
CA LEU A 62 31.92 18.74 -10.33
C LEU A 62 32.89 18.49 -11.45
N GLN A 63 34.20 18.41 -11.14
CA GLN A 63 35.29 18.34 -12.11
C GLN A 63 35.96 16.97 -12.11
N MET A 64 35.28 16.00 -12.72
CA MET A 64 35.80 14.63 -12.88
C MET A 64 35.99 14.29 -14.36
N PRO A 65 36.96 13.47 -14.73
CA PRO A 65 37.12 12.95 -16.08
C PRO A 65 35.97 11.99 -16.45
N GLU A 66 35.75 11.76 -17.74
CA GLU A 66 34.75 10.86 -18.34
C GLU A 66 33.31 11.33 -18.19
N LEU A 67 32.82 11.48 -16.97
CA LEU A 67 31.48 11.93 -16.63
C LEU A 67 31.57 13.03 -15.57
N ASN A 68 31.17 14.25 -15.92
CA ASN A 68 31.21 15.37 -15.00
C ASN A 68 30.05 15.34 -13.98
N GLY A 69 30.21 16.08 -12.87
CA GLY A 69 29.17 16.10 -11.81
C GLY A 69 27.79 16.58 -12.24
N PHE A 70 27.70 17.40 -13.31
CA PHE A 70 26.44 17.87 -13.85
C PHE A 70 25.64 16.72 -14.52
N GLU A 71 26.35 15.84 -15.23
CA GLU A 71 25.75 14.66 -15.86
C GLU A 71 25.28 13.66 -14.82
N VAL A 72 26.06 13.48 -13.73
CA VAL A 72 25.68 12.67 -12.57
C VAL A 72 24.39 13.21 -11.93
N MET A 73 24.32 14.54 -11.69
CA MET A 73 23.11 15.17 -11.12
C MET A 73 21.88 15.00 -12.02
N LYS A 74 22.05 15.05 -13.34
CA LYS A 74 20.97 14.78 -14.29
C LYS A 74 20.46 13.36 -14.15
N GLY A 75 21.34 12.36 -14.11
CA GLY A 75 20.98 10.95 -13.90
C GLY A 75 20.27 10.72 -12.55
N LEU A 76 20.72 11.36 -11.48
CA LEU A 76 20.07 11.29 -10.16
C LEU A 76 18.66 11.86 -10.20
N LYS A 77 18.40 12.95 -10.93
CA LYS A 77 17.04 13.51 -11.11
C LYS A 77 16.11 12.56 -11.84
N GLU A 78 16.61 11.77 -12.77
CA GLU A 78 15.80 10.82 -13.55
C GLU A 78 15.36 9.61 -12.71
N ILE A 79 16.12 9.23 -11.69
CA ILE A 79 15.83 8.08 -10.82
C ILE A 79 15.12 8.47 -9.51
N GLU A 80 15.29 9.71 -9.05
CA GLU A 80 14.61 10.22 -7.85
C GLU A 80 13.23 10.81 -8.18
N HIS A 81 12.22 9.97 -8.19
CA HIS A 81 10.84 10.37 -8.49
C HIS A 81 10.19 11.03 -7.25
N GLY A 82 10.29 12.35 -7.14
CA GLY A 82 9.58 13.14 -6.13
C GLY A 82 10.20 13.19 -4.73
N GLY A 83 11.40 12.63 -4.54
CA GLY A 83 12.14 12.71 -3.29
C GLY A 83 13.02 13.96 -3.18
N TYR A 84 13.35 14.36 -1.94
CA TYR A 84 14.37 15.36 -1.65
C TYR A 84 15.69 14.65 -1.39
N LEU A 85 16.48 14.37 -2.46
CA LEU A 85 17.88 13.91 -2.33
C LEU A 85 18.80 15.12 -2.39
N PRO A 86 19.46 15.50 -1.30
CA PRO A 86 20.43 16.59 -1.34
C PRO A 86 21.73 16.13 -2.00
N VAL A 87 22.21 16.93 -2.96
CA VAL A 87 23.55 16.85 -3.53
C VAL A 87 24.31 18.09 -3.11
N LEU A 88 25.46 17.91 -2.44
CA LEU A 88 26.40 18.96 -2.07
C LEU A 88 27.54 18.95 -3.07
N ALA A 89 27.57 19.98 -3.92
CA ALA A 89 28.60 20.09 -4.95
C ALA A 89 29.93 20.58 -4.37
N LEU A 90 31.02 19.91 -4.74
CA LEU A 90 32.40 20.28 -4.39
C LEU A 90 33.02 20.91 -5.62
N THR A 91 33.63 22.10 -5.49
CA THR A 91 34.24 22.78 -6.65
C THR A 91 35.43 23.65 -6.27
N ALA A 92 36.48 23.64 -7.12
CA ALA A 92 37.58 24.58 -7.03
C ALA A 92 37.32 25.90 -7.77
N GLN A 93 36.29 25.94 -8.65
CA GLN A 93 36.02 27.09 -9.51
C GLN A 93 34.77 27.88 -9.08
N PRO A 94 34.90 29.17 -8.74
CA PRO A 94 33.77 30.01 -8.35
C PRO A 94 32.69 30.14 -9.43
N SER A 95 33.03 30.02 -10.72
CA SER A 95 32.09 30.09 -11.85
C SER A 95 31.08 28.95 -11.89
N PHE A 96 31.38 27.79 -11.29
CA PHE A 96 30.49 26.65 -11.29
C PHE A 96 29.42 26.66 -10.19
N LYS A 97 29.53 27.59 -9.22
CA LYS A 97 28.59 27.65 -8.07
C LYS A 97 27.14 27.82 -8.52
N ILE A 98 26.89 28.83 -9.37
CA ILE A 98 25.50 29.09 -9.86
C ILE A 98 25.05 27.95 -10.76
N ALA A 99 25.89 27.49 -11.68
CA ALA A 99 25.54 26.38 -12.57
C ALA A 99 25.23 25.08 -11.81
N ALA A 100 25.94 24.80 -10.70
CA ALA A 100 25.64 23.64 -9.86
C ALA A 100 24.23 23.71 -9.22
N LEU A 101 23.87 24.89 -8.69
CA LEU A 101 22.53 25.11 -8.12
C LEU A 101 21.44 24.98 -9.18
N GLU A 102 21.64 25.56 -10.37
CA GLU A 102 20.72 25.43 -11.51
C GLU A 102 20.59 23.98 -11.99
N ALA A 103 21.68 23.22 -11.97
CA ALA A 103 21.68 21.80 -12.29
C ALA A 103 20.96 20.93 -11.24
N GLY A 104 20.78 21.46 -10.02
CA GLY A 104 20.01 20.81 -8.95
C GLY A 104 20.80 20.43 -7.71
N ALA A 105 22.07 20.85 -7.60
CA ALA A 105 22.75 20.81 -6.30
C ALA A 105 21.98 21.68 -5.30
N ARG A 106 21.88 21.21 -4.07
CA ARG A 106 21.20 21.96 -3.01
C ARG A 106 22.10 22.99 -2.35
N ASP A 107 23.40 22.73 -2.39
CA ASP A 107 24.41 23.63 -1.89
C ASP A 107 25.76 23.30 -2.54
N PHE A 108 26.77 24.10 -2.28
CA PHE A 108 28.12 23.86 -2.76
C PHE A 108 29.17 24.21 -1.70
N ILE A 109 30.37 23.60 -1.79
CA ILE A 109 31.53 23.90 -0.99
C ILE A 109 32.71 24.17 -1.93
N SER A 110 33.49 25.21 -1.62
CA SER A 110 34.67 25.57 -2.38
C SER A 110 35.89 24.83 -1.84
N LYS A 111 36.73 24.30 -2.75
CA LYS A 111 38.07 23.80 -2.41
C LYS A 111 39.06 25.01 -2.34
N PRO A 112 39.95 25.11 -1.35
CA PRO A 112 40.20 24.15 -0.26
C PRO A 112 39.08 24.20 0.79
N PHE A 113 38.82 23.07 1.47
CA PHE A 113 37.70 22.90 2.40
C PHE A 113 37.96 23.62 3.72
N ASP A 114 36.99 24.41 4.19
CA ASP A 114 36.87 24.81 5.59
C ASP A 114 36.07 23.71 6.35
N LEU A 115 36.70 23.13 7.37
CA LEU A 115 36.12 22.02 8.14
C LEU A 115 34.82 22.39 8.80
N MET A 116 34.73 23.63 9.35
CA MET A 116 33.49 24.08 10.02
C MET A 116 32.36 24.30 9.02
N GLU A 117 32.69 24.82 7.83
CA GLU A 117 31.72 24.99 6.74
C GLU A 117 31.20 23.62 6.27
N VAL A 118 32.07 22.65 6.01
CA VAL A 118 31.72 21.29 5.60
C VAL A 118 30.76 20.66 6.61
N HIS A 119 31.13 20.67 7.90
CA HIS A 119 30.30 20.12 8.97
C HIS A 119 28.92 20.74 9.03
N LYS A 120 28.83 22.07 9.02
CA LYS A 120 27.55 22.79 9.12
C LYS A 120 26.64 22.51 7.94
N ARG A 121 27.17 22.52 6.70
CA ARG A 121 26.39 22.29 5.50
C ARG A 121 25.87 20.85 5.45
N ILE A 122 26.74 19.86 5.70
CA ILE A 122 26.35 18.44 5.75
C ILE A 122 25.27 18.22 6.81
N HIS A 123 25.49 18.72 8.03
CA HIS A 123 24.51 18.58 9.11
C HIS A 123 23.14 19.15 8.74
N ASN A 124 23.10 20.39 8.27
CA ASN A 124 21.85 21.04 7.89
C ASN A 124 21.13 20.31 6.73
N MET A 125 21.90 19.85 5.74
CA MET A 125 21.30 19.11 4.60
C MET A 125 20.74 17.76 5.02
N LEU A 126 21.40 17.04 5.91
CA LEU A 126 20.93 15.77 6.45
C LEU A 126 19.71 15.97 7.36
N GLU A 127 19.70 17.01 8.20
CA GLU A 127 18.54 17.34 9.02
C GLU A 127 17.29 17.56 8.14
N VAL A 128 17.41 18.37 7.10
CA VAL A 128 16.33 18.62 6.14
C VAL A 128 15.91 17.32 5.42
N ARG A 129 16.88 16.49 4.98
CA ARG A 129 16.59 15.19 4.32
C ARG A 129 15.78 14.28 5.22
N LEU A 130 16.18 14.12 6.48
CA LEU A 130 15.51 13.24 7.44
C LEU A 130 14.11 13.76 7.78
N LEU A 131 13.93 15.09 7.92
CA LEU A 131 12.59 15.69 8.08
C LEU A 131 11.67 15.40 6.88
N TYR A 132 12.18 15.48 5.65
CA TYR A 132 11.40 15.12 4.45
C TYR A 132 11.01 13.64 4.46
N LYS A 133 11.91 12.74 4.88
CA LYS A 133 11.60 11.31 5.01
C LYS A 133 10.51 11.07 6.08
N GLU A 134 10.63 11.70 7.24
CA GLU A 134 9.64 11.61 8.32
C GLU A 134 8.27 12.11 7.84
N LEU A 135 8.24 13.26 7.16
CA LEU A 135 7.00 13.82 6.59
C LEU A 135 6.36 12.90 5.54
N ALA A 136 7.17 12.31 4.65
CA ALA A 136 6.69 11.39 3.64
C ALA A 136 6.11 10.10 4.26
N GLN A 137 6.75 9.56 5.30
CA GLN A 137 6.25 8.41 6.05
C GLN A 137 4.94 8.74 6.78
N TYR A 138 4.89 9.89 7.44
CA TYR A 138 3.69 10.36 8.12
C TYR A 138 2.52 10.57 7.13
N SER A 139 2.77 11.20 5.99
CA SER A 139 1.77 11.38 4.93
C SER A 139 1.24 10.04 4.41
N LYS A 140 2.14 9.06 4.18
CA LYS A 140 1.75 7.71 3.76
C LYS A 140 0.90 7.00 4.80
N GLN A 141 1.27 7.06 6.09
CA GLN A 141 0.48 6.50 7.17
C GLN A 141 -0.91 7.14 7.27
N GLN A 142 -0.99 8.47 7.15
CA GLN A 142 -2.27 9.17 7.15
C GLN A 142 -3.15 8.75 5.97
N GLN A 143 -2.55 8.55 4.80
CA GLN A 143 -3.27 8.06 3.62
C GLN A 143 -3.76 6.62 3.81
N GLU A 144 -2.94 5.73 4.37
CA GLU A 144 -3.35 4.36 4.69
C GLU A 144 -4.51 4.34 5.71
N LEU A 145 -4.41 5.12 6.80
CA LEU A 145 -5.49 5.27 7.78
C LEU A 145 -6.77 5.87 7.18
N ALA A 146 -6.64 6.80 6.22
CA ALA A 146 -7.78 7.43 5.56
C ALA A 146 -8.49 6.53 4.53
N LEU A 147 -7.83 5.47 4.02
CA LEU A 147 -8.32 4.62 2.93
C LEU A 147 -8.54 3.17 3.33
N HIS A 148 -8.04 2.73 4.49
CA HIS A 148 -8.17 1.35 4.97
C HIS A 148 -8.87 1.27 6.31
N ASP A 149 -9.53 0.14 6.57
CA ASP A 149 -10.08 -0.21 7.88
C ASP A 149 -8.95 -0.61 8.83
N PRO A 150 -8.79 0.06 9.99
CA PRO A 150 -7.64 -0.15 10.87
C PRO A 150 -7.62 -1.53 11.55
N LEU A 151 -8.75 -2.23 11.64
CA LEU A 151 -8.83 -3.55 12.26
C LEU A 151 -8.41 -4.66 11.32
N THR A 152 -8.91 -4.61 10.07
CA THR A 152 -8.77 -5.69 9.08
C THR A 152 -7.71 -5.41 8.01
N GLY A 153 -7.28 -4.15 7.86
CA GLY A 153 -6.39 -3.70 6.78
C GLY A 153 -7.03 -3.66 5.39
N LEU A 154 -8.31 -4.01 5.27
CA LEU A 154 -9.04 -3.95 4.01
C LEU A 154 -9.33 -2.51 3.59
N PRO A 155 -9.55 -2.23 2.30
CA PRO A 155 -10.18 -1.00 1.83
C PRO A 155 -11.39 -0.62 2.69
N ASN A 156 -11.45 0.66 3.10
CA ASN A 156 -12.64 1.19 3.77
C ASN A 156 -13.69 1.66 2.74
N ARG A 157 -14.81 2.21 3.21
CA ARG A 157 -15.88 2.73 2.36
C ARG A 157 -15.36 3.69 1.28
N ARG A 158 -14.48 4.62 1.65
CA ARG A 158 -13.96 5.64 0.72
C ARG A 158 -13.14 5.04 -0.42
N LEU A 159 -12.23 4.12 -0.09
CA LEU A 159 -11.42 3.45 -1.11
C LEU A 159 -12.26 2.48 -1.95
N LEU A 160 -13.28 1.85 -1.37
CA LEU A 160 -14.24 1.02 -2.10
C LEU A 160 -14.98 1.83 -3.18
N GLU A 161 -15.56 2.98 -2.81
CA GLU A 161 -16.32 3.84 -3.73
C GLU A 161 -15.43 4.31 -4.90
N ASP A 162 -14.19 4.73 -4.62
CA ASP A 162 -13.20 5.07 -5.65
C ASP A 162 -12.91 3.89 -6.59
N ARG A 163 -12.73 2.68 -6.05
CA ARG A 163 -12.49 1.47 -6.86
C ARG A 163 -13.70 1.06 -7.70
N ILE A 164 -14.91 1.20 -7.18
CA ILE A 164 -16.14 0.96 -7.97
C ILE A 164 -16.22 1.97 -9.12
N GLU A 165 -15.94 3.25 -8.87
CA GLU A 165 -15.94 4.29 -9.91
C GLU A 165 -14.94 3.99 -11.03
N HIS A 166 -13.71 3.61 -10.69
CA HIS A 166 -12.70 3.19 -11.66
C HIS A 166 -13.15 1.95 -12.47
N THR A 167 -13.73 0.95 -11.81
CA THR A 167 -14.24 -0.26 -12.45
C THR A 167 -15.40 0.06 -13.40
N LEU A 168 -16.28 0.98 -13.00
CA LEU A 168 -17.41 1.47 -13.79
C LEU A 168 -16.92 2.16 -15.07
N GLN A 169 -15.95 3.08 -14.95
CA GLN A 169 -15.36 3.76 -16.10
C GLN A 169 -14.68 2.78 -17.07
N HIS A 170 -14.00 1.76 -16.56
CA HIS A 170 -13.38 0.71 -17.37
C HIS A 170 -14.45 -0.15 -18.08
N ALA A 171 -15.46 -0.60 -17.34
CA ALA A 171 -16.55 -1.42 -17.88
C ALA A 171 -17.38 -0.65 -18.94
N ALA A 172 -17.65 0.63 -18.72
CA ALA A 172 -18.36 1.48 -19.70
C ALA A 172 -17.62 1.58 -21.03
N ARG A 173 -16.28 1.74 -20.99
CA ARG A 173 -15.45 1.79 -22.21
C ARG A 173 -15.41 0.46 -22.98
N ASN A 174 -15.35 -0.65 -22.26
CA ASN A 174 -15.15 -1.98 -22.83
C ASN A 174 -16.46 -2.78 -22.99
N ARG A 175 -17.63 -2.18 -22.68
CA ARG A 175 -18.93 -2.86 -22.60
C ARG A 175 -18.87 -4.10 -21.70
N GLY A 176 -18.07 -4.02 -20.65
CA GLY A 176 -17.90 -5.09 -19.66
C GLY A 176 -19.00 -5.09 -18.59
N LYS A 177 -19.01 -6.15 -17.80
CA LYS A 177 -19.88 -6.30 -16.63
C LYS A 177 -19.06 -6.55 -15.39
N PHE A 178 -19.55 -6.10 -14.26
CA PHE A 178 -18.99 -6.39 -12.94
C PHE A 178 -20.13 -6.51 -11.91
N ALA A 179 -19.86 -7.13 -10.76
CA ALA A 179 -20.84 -7.24 -9.69
C ALA A 179 -20.34 -6.59 -8.40
N VAL A 180 -21.28 -6.04 -7.65
CA VAL A 180 -21.08 -5.60 -6.27
C VAL A 180 -21.82 -6.58 -5.36
N LEU A 181 -21.11 -7.22 -4.45
CA LEU A 181 -21.61 -8.12 -3.44
C LEU A 181 -21.58 -7.40 -2.09
N TYR A 182 -22.72 -7.20 -1.47
CA TYR A 182 -22.82 -6.63 -0.12
C TYR A 182 -23.05 -7.77 0.87
N LEU A 183 -22.19 -7.91 1.87
CA LEU A 183 -22.16 -9.00 2.82
C LEU A 183 -22.37 -8.49 4.25
N ASP A 184 -23.09 -9.27 5.04
CA ASP A 184 -23.28 -9.03 6.48
C ASP A 184 -23.17 -10.35 7.24
N LEU A 185 -22.49 -10.34 8.39
CA LEU A 185 -22.24 -11.53 9.18
C LEU A 185 -23.41 -11.86 10.09
N ASP A 186 -24.10 -12.94 9.79
CA ASP A 186 -25.26 -13.38 10.55
C ASP A 186 -24.88 -13.82 11.96
N GLY A 187 -25.44 -13.18 12.98
CA GLY A 187 -25.23 -13.53 14.38
C GLY A 187 -23.96 -12.93 15.02
N PHE A 188 -23.23 -12.07 14.32
CA PHE A 188 -22.01 -11.45 14.84
C PHE A 188 -22.23 -10.68 16.15
N LYS A 189 -23.35 -9.93 16.25
CA LYS A 189 -23.73 -9.23 17.49
C LYS A 189 -23.85 -10.17 18.68
N ALA A 190 -24.45 -11.33 18.50
CA ALA A 190 -24.61 -12.30 19.58
C ALA A 190 -23.26 -12.85 20.08
N ILE A 191 -22.25 -12.92 19.22
CA ILE A 191 -20.88 -13.30 19.59
C ILE A 191 -20.26 -12.18 20.44
N ASN A 192 -20.37 -10.92 20.01
CA ASN A 192 -19.91 -9.78 20.80
C ASN A 192 -20.57 -9.72 22.18
N ASP A 193 -21.89 -9.87 22.23
CA ASP A 193 -22.67 -9.81 23.47
C ASP A 193 -22.30 -10.95 24.44
N ARG A 194 -21.91 -12.12 23.92
CA ARG A 194 -21.60 -13.31 24.72
C ARG A 194 -20.13 -13.41 25.12
N TYR A 195 -19.21 -13.05 24.23
CA TYR A 195 -17.77 -13.31 24.41
C TYR A 195 -16.93 -12.02 24.49
N GLY A 196 -17.56 -10.86 24.25
CA GLY A 196 -16.91 -9.56 24.25
C GLY A 196 -16.32 -9.15 22.90
N HIS A 197 -16.08 -7.84 22.73
CA HIS A 197 -15.61 -7.25 21.46
C HIS A 197 -14.26 -7.79 20.99
N GLY A 198 -13.37 -8.21 21.89
CA GLY A 198 -12.07 -8.78 21.50
C GLY A 198 -12.21 -10.05 20.65
N TYR A 199 -13.18 -10.92 20.95
CA TYR A 199 -13.47 -12.11 20.13
C TYR A 199 -14.10 -11.70 18.79
N GLY A 200 -14.96 -10.68 18.76
CA GLY A 200 -15.52 -10.12 17.54
C GLY A 200 -14.43 -9.58 16.62
N ASP A 201 -13.46 -8.85 17.16
CA ASP A 201 -12.35 -8.31 16.41
C ASP A 201 -11.49 -9.41 15.76
N GLU A 202 -11.20 -10.50 16.49
CA GLU A 202 -10.48 -11.65 15.93
C GLU A 202 -11.29 -12.34 14.81
N ILE A 203 -12.59 -12.49 14.98
CA ILE A 203 -13.48 -13.03 13.93
C ILE A 203 -13.43 -12.12 12.70
N LEU A 204 -13.55 -10.81 12.85
CA LEU A 204 -13.50 -9.87 11.71
C LEU A 204 -12.19 -9.97 10.94
N LYS A 205 -11.06 -10.11 11.62
CA LYS A 205 -9.75 -10.35 10.97
C LYS A 205 -9.72 -11.68 10.21
N MET A 206 -10.24 -12.74 10.81
CA MET A 206 -10.30 -14.06 10.17
C MET A 206 -11.25 -14.06 8.98
N VAL A 207 -12.40 -13.39 9.07
CA VAL A 207 -13.35 -13.20 7.96
C VAL A 207 -12.65 -12.44 6.82
N ALA A 208 -12.00 -11.34 7.11
CA ALA A 208 -11.25 -10.56 6.12
C ALA A 208 -10.22 -11.42 5.37
N ALA A 209 -9.44 -12.21 6.10
CA ALA A 209 -8.46 -13.12 5.51
C ALA A 209 -9.10 -14.20 4.61
N ARG A 210 -10.24 -14.77 5.03
CA ARG A 210 -11.00 -15.76 4.25
C ARG A 210 -11.60 -15.15 2.98
N LEU A 211 -12.16 -13.95 3.07
CA LEU A 211 -12.72 -13.24 1.91
C LEU A 211 -11.64 -12.93 0.88
N VAL A 212 -10.49 -12.43 1.31
CA VAL A 212 -9.34 -12.18 0.43
C VAL A 212 -8.82 -13.48 -0.20
N GLY A 213 -8.67 -14.55 0.58
CA GLY A 213 -8.21 -15.84 0.08
C GLY A 213 -9.19 -16.55 -0.88
N ALA A 214 -10.48 -16.22 -0.81
CA ALA A 214 -11.50 -16.76 -1.71
C ALA A 214 -11.72 -15.92 -2.97
N SER A 215 -11.24 -14.66 -2.98
CA SER A 215 -11.36 -13.70 -4.09
C SER A 215 -10.15 -13.75 -5.02
N ARG A 216 -10.32 -13.27 -6.26
CA ARG A 216 -9.23 -13.15 -7.23
C ARG A 216 -8.39 -11.90 -6.92
N LYS A 217 -7.18 -11.83 -7.49
CA LYS A 217 -6.28 -10.68 -7.29
C LYS A 217 -6.85 -9.36 -7.83
N GLU A 218 -7.64 -9.44 -8.88
CA GLU A 218 -8.33 -8.30 -9.50
C GLU A 218 -9.61 -7.87 -8.76
N ASP A 219 -10.15 -8.71 -7.88
CA ASP A 219 -11.33 -8.37 -7.10
C ASP A 219 -10.95 -7.42 -5.95
N THR A 220 -11.90 -6.58 -5.58
CA THR A 220 -11.73 -5.70 -4.40
C THR A 220 -12.56 -6.22 -3.25
N VAL A 221 -11.92 -6.50 -2.11
CA VAL A 221 -12.60 -6.82 -0.85
C VAL A 221 -12.47 -5.62 0.07
N ALA A 222 -13.57 -5.12 0.63
CA ALA A 222 -13.63 -3.96 1.50
C ALA A 222 -14.45 -4.23 2.76
N ARG A 223 -14.12 -3.56 3.87
CA ARG A 223 -14.96 -3.49 5.06
C ARG A 223 -15.46 -2.06 5.23
N ILE A 224 -16.79 -1.90 5.31
CA ILE A 224 -17.44 -0.58 5.34
C ILE A 224 -17.90 -0.15 6.73
N GLY A 225 -17.93 -1.06 7.68
CA GLY A 225 -18.20 -0.80 9.09
C GLY A 225 -18.80 -2.02 9.81
N GLY A 226 -18.66 -2.11 11.10
CA GLY A 226 -19.23 -3.19 11.89
C GLY A 226 -18.91 -4.58 11.34
N ASP A 227 -19.94 -5.32 10.99
CA ASP A 227 -19.92 -6.66 10.39
C ASP A 227 -20.22 -6.67 8.88
N GLU A 228 -20.17 -5.50 8.23
CA GLU A 228 -20.48 -5.32 6.82
C GLU A 228 -19.21 -5.31 5.94
N PHE A 229 -19.23 -6.15 4.91
CA PHE A 229 -18.18 -6.24 3.89
C PHE A 229 -18.78 -6.03 2.50
N VAL A 230 -17.98 -5.53 1.57
CA VAL A 230 -18.36 -5.41 0.16
C VAL A 230 -17.26 -6.00 -0.72
N ILE A 231 -17.67 -6.76 -1.74
CA ILE A 231 -16.73 -7.29 -2.74
C ILE A 231 -17.14 -6.79 -4.11
N VAL A 232 -16.17 -6.34 -4.89
CA VAL A 232 -16.34 -5.98 -6.31
C VAL A 232 -15.69 -7.07 -7.14
N LEU A 233 -16.50 -7.81 -7.89
CA LEU A 233 -16.04 -8.84 -8.82
C LEU A 233 -15.92 -8.26 -10.21
N GLY A 234 -14.69 -8.15 -10.72
CA GLY A 234 -14.41 -7.65 -12.07
C GLY A 234 -14.65 -8.67 -13.18
N ASN A 235 -14.75 -8.17 -14.42
CA ASN A 235 -14.71 -8.99 -15.66
C ASN A 235 -15.69 -10.18 -15.70
N LEU A 236 -16.98 -9.93 -15.47
CA LEU A 236 -18.00 -10.96 -15.60
C LEU A 236 -18.38 -11.17 -17.08
N ALA A 237 -18.49 -12.42 -17.53
CA ALA A 237 -18.98 -12.77 -18.85
C ALA A 237 -20.52 -12.74 -18.92
N GLY A 238 -21.20 -12.97 -17.78
CA GLY A 238 -22.67 -12.97 -17.70
C GLY A 238 -23.24 -12.76 -16.30
N LYS A 239 -24.56 -12.55 -16.20
CA LYS A 239 -25.26 -12.38 -14.90
C LYS A 239 -25.08 -13.57 -13.93
N GLY A 240 -24.89 -14.76 -14.46
CA GLY A 240 -24.72 -15.98 -13.65
C GLY A 240 -23.36 -16.05 -12.94
N ASP A 241 -22.36 -15.36 -13.44
CA ASP A 241 -20.97 -15.52 -13.03
C ASP A 241 -20.66 -14.99 -11.61
N ALA A 242 -21.55 -14.16 -11.03
CA ALA A 242 -21.43 -13.71 -9.65
C ALA A 242 -22.01 -14.71 -8.62
N ARG A 243 -22.81 -15.68 -9.08
CA ARG A 243 -23.51 -16.65 -8.20
C ARG A 243 -22.55 -17.67 -7.58
N GLU A 244 -21.67 -18.23 -8.40
CA GLU A 244 -20.66 -19.19 -7.95
C GLU A 244 -19.69 -18.60 -6.92
N PRO A 245 -19.06 -17.43 -7.16
CA PRO A 245 -18.29 -16.74 -6.15
C PRO A 245 -19.09 -16.46 -4.86
N ALA A 246 -20.32 -15.99 -4.95
CA ALA A 246 -21.14 -15.72 -3.78
C ALA A 246 -21.43 -17.00 -2.95
N ALA A 247 -21.74 -18.12 -3.62
CA ALA A 247 -21.94 -19.40 -2.94
C ALA A 247 -20.65 -19.88 -2.24
N LYS A 248 -19.49 -19.76 -2.91
CA LYS A 248 -18.18 -20.08 -2.34
C LYS A 248 -17.85 -19.20 -1.12
N LEU A 249 -18.15 -17.91 -1.17
CA LEU A 249 -17.94 -17.00 -0.04
C LEU A 249 -18.78 -17.41 1.17
N ILE A 250 -20.04 -17.77 0.99
CA ILE A 250 -20.91 -18.28 2.07
C ILE A 250 -20.33 -19.55 2.69
N GLU A 251 -19.83 -20.49 1.88
CA GLU A 251 -19.24 -21.73 2.36
C GLU A 251 -17.99 -21.45 3.21
N VAL A 252 -17.05 -20.65 2.69
CA VAL A 252 -15.78 -20.32 3.36
C VAL A 252 -16.01 -19.54 4.67
N ILE A 253 -17.01 -18.65 4.71
CA ILE A 253 -17.35 -17.91 5.94
C ILE A 253 -18.00 -18.82 6.97
N SER A 254 -18.78 -19.82 6.55
CA SER A 254 -19.48 -20.76 7.44
C SER A 254 -18.55 -21.78 8.11
N ASP A 255 -17.31 -21.90 7.68
CA ASP A 255 -16.29 -22.76 8.31
C ASP A 255 -16.04 -22.33 9.76
N PRO A 256 -15.75 -23.27 10.66
CA PRO A 256 -15.49 -22.96 12.07
C PRO A 256 -14.33 -21.97 12.28
N TYR A 257 -14.49 -21.11 13.29
CA TYR A 257 -13.46 -20.17 13.75
C TYR A 257 -12.89 -20.69 15.06
N PHE A 258 -11.58 -20.93 15.08
CA PHE A 258 -10.87 -21.42 16.26
C PHE A 258 -10.14 -20.24 16.90
N ILE A 259 -10.60 -19.79 18.07
CA ILE A 259 -10.01 -18.68 18.83
C ILE A 259 -9.77 -19.17 20.24
N ASN A 260 -8.51 -19.30 20.65
CA ASN A 260 -8.11 -19.95 21.90
C ASN A 260 -8.78 -21.35 21.99
N ASP A 261 -9.49 -21.63 23.08
CA ASP A 261 -10.16 -22.93 23.34
C ASP A 261 -11.62 -22.96 22.82
N LEU A 262 -12.05 -21.92 22.10
CA LEU A 262 -13.43 -21.83 21.59
C LEU A 262 -13.49 -22.14 20.10
N THR A 263 -14.53 -22.88 19.75
CA THR A 263 -14.94 -23.07 18.35
C THR A 263 -16.24 -22.30 18.10
N LEU A 264 -16.14 -21.21 17.32
CA LEU A 264 -17.28 -20.35 17.00
C LEU A 264 -17.76 -20.63 15.57
N ARG A 265 -19.03 -20.40 15.31
CA ARG A 265 -19.63 -20.51 13.98
C ARG A 265 -20.51 -19.30 13.73
N LEU A 266 -20.42 -18.77 12.54
CA LEU A 266 -21.30 -17.73 12.01
C LEU A 266 -21.54 -18.02 10.53
N SER A 267 -22.52 -17.36 9.95
CA SER A 267 -22.78 -17.40 8.52
C SER A 267 -22.78 -15.98 7.95
N THR A 268 -22.98 -15.87 6.65
CA THR A 268 -23.13 -14.56 6.01
C THR A 268 -24.32 -14.57 5.05
N SER A 269 -25.01 -13.45 5.00
CA SER A 269 -26.00 -13.15 3.97
C SER A 269 -25.38 -12.23 2.94
N ILE A 270 -25.68 -12.41 1.65
CA ILE A 270 -25.09 -11.65 0.55
C ILE A 270 -26.17 -11.10 -0.36
N GLY A 271 -26.08 -9.81 -0.68
CA GLY A 271 -26.87 -9.18 -1.75
C GLY A 271 -25.99 -8.91 -2.96
N ILE A 272 -26.47 -9.13 -4.17
CA ILE A 272 -25.73 -9.00 -5.42
C ILE A 272 -26.42 -8.00 -6.33
N SER A 273 -25.64 -7.00 -6.82
CA SER A 273 -26.04 -6.04 -7.85
C SER A 273 -25.05 -6.08 -9.01
N ILE A 274 -25.52 -5.99 -10.25
CA ILE A 274 -24.72 -6.18 -11.47
C ILE A 274 -24.79 -4.93 -12.35
N TYR A 275 -23.64 -4.38 -12.68
CA TYR A 275 -23.50 -3.34 -13.70
C TYR A 275 -23.49 -3.95 -15.10
N PRO A 276 -24.16 -3.35 -16.10
CA PRO A 276 -25.08 -2.22 -16.01
C PRO A 276 -26.56 -2.64 -15.79
N ASP A 277 -26.80 -3.93 -15.55
CA ASP A 277 -28.14 -4.51 -15.62
C ASP A 277 -29.05 -4.03 -14.47
N ASP A 278 -28.50 -3.84 -13.27
CA ASP A 278 -29.28 -3.47 -12.08
C ASP A 278 -29.10 -1.98 -11.73
N ALA A 279 -27.94 -1.40 -12.01
CA ALA A 279 -27.66 0.02 -11.79
C ALA A 279 -26.44 0.48 -12.61
N THR A 280 -26.26 1.81 -12.77
CA THR A 280 -25.22 2.41 -13.60
C THR A 280 -24.34 3.44 -12.88
N CYS A 281 -24.54 3.67 -11.57
CA CYS A 281 -23.70 4.52 -10.74
C CYS A 281 -23.40 3.84 -9.41
N VAL A 282 -22.35 4.33 -8.71
CA VAL A 282 -21.82 3.72 -7.48
C VAL A 282 -22.88 3.58 -6.41
N GLU A 283 -23.58 4.67 -6.10
CA GLU A 283 -24.59 4.72 -5.03
C GLU A 283 -25.74 3.76 -5.32
N ALA A 284 -26.21 3.72 -6.58
CA ALA A 284 -27.31 2.84 -6.97
C ALA A 284 -26.92 1.35 -6.94
N LEU A 285 -25.67 1.00 -7.32
CA LEU A 285 -25.15 -0.36 -7.22
C LEU A 285 -25.07 -0.83 -5.77
N LEU A 286 -24.53 -0.01 -4.87
CA LEU A 286 -24.44 -0.31 -3.45
C LEU A 286 -25.83 -0.43 -2.81
N SER A 287 -26.75 0.50 -3.10
CA SER A 287 -28.13 0.46 -2.60
C SER A 287 -28.91 -0.75 -3.10
N SER A 288 -28.73 -1.11 -4.37
CA SER A 288 -29.35 -2.30 -4.97
C SER A 288 -28.86 -3.59 -4.33
N ALA A 289 -27.52 -3.69 -4.10
CA ALA A 289 -26.93 -4.83 -3.40
C ALA A 289 -27.39 -4.91 -1.92
N ASP A 290 -27.52 -3.79 -1.20
CA ASP A 290 -28.05 -3.75 0.17
C ASP A 290 -29.51 -4.19 0.23
N THR A 291 -30.35 -3.75 -0.72
CA THR A 291 -31.73 -4.22 -0.84
C THR A 291 -31.81 -5.74 -1.05
N ALA A 292 -30.96 -6.29 -1.91
CA ALA A 292 -30.87 -7.74 -2.12
C ALA A 292 -30.37 -8.48 -0.87
N LEU A 293 -29.43 -7.91 -0.11
CA LEU A 293 -28.97 -8.43 1.18
C LEU A 293 -30.11 -8.51 2.20
N TYR A 294 -30.92 -7.45 2.28
CA TYR A 294 -32.10 -7.46 3.17
C TYR A 294 -33.04 -8.60 2.84
N GLU A 295 -33.32 -8.88 1.56
CA GLU A 295 -34.14 -10.01 1.14
C GLU A 295 -33.51 -11.37 1.48
N ALA A 296 -32.15 -11.50 1.33
CA ALA A 296 -31.45 -12.70 1.75
C ALA A 296 -31.60 -12.97 3.27
N LYS A 297 -31.51 -11.92 4.10
CA LYS A 297 -31.73 -12.00 5.56
C LYS A 297 -33.17 -12.42 5.90
N ARG A 298 -34.17 -11.81 5.23
CA ARG A 298 -35.62 -12.16 5.42
C ARG A 298 -35.95 -13.59 5.01
N ALA A 299 -35.31 -14.08 3.96
CA ALA A 299 -35.52 -15.44 3.44
C ALA A 299 -34.89 -16.53 4.32
N GLY A 300 -34.24 -16.17 5.45
CA GLY A 300 -33.71 -17.12 6.43
C GLY A 300 -32.19 -17.16 6.55
N LYS A 301 -31.51 -16.11 6.10
CA LYS A 301 -30.06 -15.93 6.25
C LYS A 301 -29.21 -17.01 5.56
N ASN A 302 -27.88 -16.95 5.68
CA ASN A 302 -26.92 -17.93 5.13
C ASN A 302 -27.18 -18.22 3.64
N ARG A 303 -27.35 -17.18 2.84
CA ARG A 303 -27.68 -17.26 1.41
C ARG A 303 -27.34 -15.96 0.69
N TYR A 304 -27.40 -16.03 -0.62
CA TYR A 304 -27.36 -14.81 -1.43
C TYR A 304 -28.69 -14.55 -2.13
N CYS A 305 -28.92 -13.29 -2.47
CA CYS A 305 -30.03 -12.83 -3.31
C CYS A 305 -29.48 -11.90 -4.40
N CYS A 306 -30.03 -12.02 -5.62
CA CYS A 306 -29.72 -11.11 -6.73
C CYS A 306 -30.88 -10.14 -6.94
N THR A 307 -30.59 -8.94 -7.46
CA THR A 307 -31.62 -8.01 -7.96
C THR A 307 -31.99 -8.36 -9.41
N PRO A 308 -33.30 -8.29 -9.81
CA PRO A 308 -34.49 -8.25 -8.96
C PRO A 308 -34.85 -9.64 -8.39
N HIS A 309 -34.84 -9.75 -7.09
CA HIS A 309 -35.45 -10.75 -6.20
C HIS A 309 -35.44 -12.25 -6.58
N GLU A 310 -34.39 -12.81 -7.09
CA GLU A 310 -34.16 -14.26 -7.12
C GLU A 310 -33.43 -14.73 -5.86
N VAL A 311 -34.17 -15.33 -4.91
CA VAL A 311 -33.62 -15.92 -3.68
C VAL A 311 -33.13 -17.34 -3.93
N ILE A 312 -31.82 -17.61 -3.83
CA ILE A 312 -31.22 -18.93 -4.01
C ILE A 312 -30.54 -19.37 -2.71
N ALA A 313 -31.05 -20.48 -2.11
CA ALA A 313 -30.42 -21.11 -0.96
C ALA A 313 -29.17 -21.90 -1.39
N SER A 314 -28.08 -21.85 -0.60
CA SER A 314 -26.94 -22.73 -0.79
C SER A 314 -27.35 -24.18 -0.58
N GLN A 315 -27.33 -25.02 -1.63
CA GLN A 315 -27.56 -26.44 -1.48
C GLN A 315 -26.29 -27.07 -0.86
N THR A 316 -26.30 -27.24 0.44
CA THR A 316 -25.40 -28.16 1.12
C THR A 316 -25.94 -29.59 0.88
N SER A 317 -25.69 -30.16 -0.29
CA SER A 317 -25.94 -31.57 -0.59
C SER A 317 -24.89 -32.43 0.12
N LYS A 318 -25.09 -32.73 1.40
CA LYS A 318 -24.57 -33.95 1.97
C LYS A 318 -25.42 -35.12 1.48
N GLN A 319 -25.08 -35.69 0.33
CA GLN A 319 -25.48 -37.06 0.02
C GLN A 319 -24.87 -37.98 1.08
N LYS A 320 -25.62 -38.28 2.12
CA LYS A 320 -25.43 -39.51 2.85
C LYS A 320 -25.98 -40.63 1.94
N SER A 321 -25.05 -41.24 1.18
CA SER A 321 -25.35 -42.57 0.59
C SER A 321 -25.49 -43.54 1.73
N GLY A 322 -26.77 -43.92 2.00
CA GLY A 322 -27.10 -45.07 2.82
C GLY A 322 -26.58 -46.34 2.17
N LEU A 323 -25.78 -47.07 2.88
CA LEU A 323 -25.69 -48.51 2.74
C LEU A 323 -26.67 -49.07 3.79
N ALA A 324 -27.82 -49.43 3.34
CA ALA A 324 -28.72 -50.33 4.08
C ALA A 324 -28.86 -51.60 3.25
N SER A 325 -28.60 -52.69 3.94
CA SER A 325 -29.08 -54.07 3.74
C SER A 325 -28.60 -54.88 2.52
N ILE A 326 -27.92 -55.96 2.85
CA ILE A 326 -28.40 -57.29 2.51
C ILE A 326 -27.85 -58.30 3.55
N LEU A 327 -28.85 -58.93 4.23
CA LEU A 327 -28.82 -60.18 5.04
C LEU A 327 -28.10 -60.10 6.38
#